data_fc3f59526c3cdb37a48f2c7533930626
#
_entry.id   fc3f59526c3cdb37a48f2c7533930626
#
_cell.length_a   1.000
_cell.length_b   1.000
_cell.length_c   1.000
_cell.angle_alpha   90.00
_cell.angle_beta   90.00
_cell.angle_gamma   90.00
#
_symmetry.space_group_name_H-M   'P 1'
#
loop_
_entity.id
_entity.type
_entity.pdbx_description
1 polymer ?
#
loop_
_entity_poly.entity_id
_entity_poly.type
_entity_poly.pdbx_seq_one_letter_code
_entity_poly.pdbx_strand_id
1 'polypeptide(L)'
;MYKRQPFPDERYKEGARQFPTLVPITPEHASVAENRAAWTVLERFDKPVLTAFSDKDAVTAGGEKIFIERIPGARGQPHTIITGGGHFLQEDAPEQLSTLIDSFIRSTGAPA
;
A
#
# COMPACT_ATOMS: atom_id res chain seq x y z
N MET A 1 -2.50 17.09 16.27
CA MET A 1 -3.43 17.45 17.37
C MET A 1 -4.88 16.99 17.13
N TYR A 2 -5.31 16.83 15.90
CA TYR A 2 -6.70 16.50 15.53
C TYR A 2 -7.11 15.04 15.76
N LYS A 3 -6.17 14.11 15.78
CA LYS A 3 -6.45 12.66 15.94
C LYS A 3 -6.84 12.21 17.35
N ARG A 4 -6.82 13.12 18.36
CA ARG A 4 -7.27 12.81 19.72
C ARG A 4 -8.78 13.03 19.94
N GLN A 5 -9.41 13.86 19.13
CA GLN A 5 -10.82 14.25 19.31
C GLN A 5 -11.84 13.11 19.24
N PRO A 6 -11.70 12.07 18.37
CA PRO A 6 -12.68 11.00 18.33
C PRO A 6 -12.60 10.00 19.49
N PHE A 7 -11.60 10.13 20.38
CA PHE A 7 -11.41 9.19 21.47
C PHE A 7 -11.89 9.79 22.80
N PRO A 8 -12.94 9.22 23.43
CA PRO A 8 -13.48 9.72 24.69
C PRO A 8 -12.46 9.71 25.84
N ASP A 9 -11.63 8.68 25.93
CA ASP A 9 -10.57 8.55 26.92
C ASP A 9 -9.39 7.68 26.39
N GLU A 10 -8.38 7.46 27.23
CA GLU A 10 -7.16 6.76 26.87
C GLU A 10 -7.37 5.28 26.46
N ARG A 11 -8.42 4.62 26.98
CA ARG A 11 -8.73 3.21 26.65
C ARG A 11 -9.09 3.01 25.19
N TYR A 12 -9.72 4.01 24.58
CA TYR A 12 -10.10 3.97 23.15
C TYR A 12 -8.92 4.17 22.20
N LYS A 13 -7.73 4.48 22.72
CA LYS A 13 -6.52 4.72 21.93
C LYS A 13 -5.64 3.47 21.80
N GLU A 14 -5.99 2.37 22.44
CA GLU A 14 -5.13 1.16 22.44
C GLU A 14 -4.86 0.62 21.04
N GLY A 15 -5.84 0.58 20.15
CA GLY A 15 -5.63 0.19 18.77
C GLY A 15 -4.62 1.08 18.06
N ALA A 16 -4.73 2.42 18.24
CA ALA A 16 -3.80 3.37 17.65
C ALA A 16 -2.38 3.26 18.22
N ARG A 17 -2.25 2.89 19.48
CA ARG A 17 -0.94 2.64 20.12
C ARG A 17 -0.32 1.33 19.65
N GLN A 18 -1.14 0.27 19.54
CA GLN A 18 -0.69 -1.04 19.15
C GLN A 18 -0.28 -1.11 17.68
N PHE A 19 -0.96 -0.38 16.81
CA PHE A 19 -0.76 -0.45 15.36
C PHE A 19 0.70 -0.25 14.92
N PRO A 20 1.44 0.79 15.38
CA PRO A 20 2.85 0.95 15.03
C PRO A 20 3.76 -0.19 15.50
N THR A 21 3.40 -0.87 16.60
CA THR A 21 4.21 -1.98 17.13
C THR A 21 4.10 -3.25 16.28
N LEU A 22 3.15 -3.31 15.36
CA LEU A 22 3.00 -4.44 14.43
C LEU A 22 3.92 -4.34 13.22
N VAL A 23 4.59 -3.21 13.02
CA VAL A 23 5.54 -3.03 11.92
C VAL A 23 6.83 -3.80 12.25
N PRO A 24 7.24 -4.76 11.41
CA PRO A 24 8.42 -5.60 11.67
C PRO A 24 9.71 -4.83 11.36
N ILE A 25 10.23 -4.13 12.35
CA ILE A 25 11.47 -3.33 12.25
C ILE A 25 12.72 -4.12 12.62
N THR A 26 12.58 -5.33 13.16
CA THR A 26 13.69 -6.25 13.45
C THR A 26 13.42 -7.63 12.87
N PRO A 27 14.47 -8.42 12.56
CA PRO A 27 14.32 -9.77 12.02
C PRO A 27 13.57 -10.74 12.96
N GLU A 28 13.58 -10.46 14.25
CA GLU A 28 13.00 -11.30 15.31
C GLU A 28 11.51 -10.97 15.56
N HIS A 29 10.98 -9.92 14.92
CA HIS A 29 9.60 -9.53 15.12
C HIS A 29 8.63 -10.65 14.71
N ALA A 30 7.59 -10.88 15.54
CA ALA A 30 6.65 -12.00 15.35
C ALA A 30 6.02 -12.07 13.95
N SER A 31 5.72 -10.92 13.34
CA SER A 31 5.12 -10.86 12.00
C SER A 31 6.08 -11.12 10.83
N VAL A 32 7.39 -11.25 11.08
CA VAL A 32 8.38 -11.47 10.00
C VAL A 32 8.16 -12.79 9.28
N ALA A 33 7.85 -13.86 10.02
CA ALA A 33 7.61 -15.18 9.44
C ALA A 33 6.41 -15.17 8.49
N GLU A 34 5.32 -14.52 8.91
CA GLU A 34 4.09 -14.37 8.11
C GLU A 34 4.33 -13.49 6.87
N ASN A 35 5.07 -12.41 7.03
CA ASN A 35 5.43 -11.53 5.92
C ASN A 35 6.27 -12.26 4.86
N ARG A 36 7.25 -13.06 5.28
CA ARG A 36 8.05 -13.91 4.37
C ARG A 36 7.18 -14.94 3.65
N ALA A 37 6.24 -15.57 4.36
CA ALA A 37 5.30 -16.51 3.75
C ALA A 37 4.41 -15.80 2.70
N ALA A 38 3.92 -14.59 3.00
CA ALA A 38 3.15 -13.79 2.05
C ALA A 38 3.97 -13.47 0.79
N TRP A 39 5.24 -13.10 0.93
CA TRP A 39 6.12 -12.88 -0.22
C TRP A 39 6.31 -14.13 -1.08
N THR A 40 6.40 -15.33 -0.48
CA THR A 40 6.47 -16.58 -1.24
C THR A 40 5.25 -16.81 -2.14
N VAL A 41 4.09 -16.33 -1.73
CA VAL A 41 2.86 -16.36 -2.54
C VAL A 41 2.88 -15.27 -3.61
N LEU A 42 3.23 -14.04 -3.23
CA LEU A 42 3.27 -12.89 -4.14
C LEU A 42 4.25 -13.09 -5.29
N GLU A 43 5.38 -13.74 -5.06
CA GLU A 43 6.38 -14.06 -6.09
C GLU A 43 5.89 -15.06 -7.16
N ARG A 44 4.73 -15.68 -6.93
CA ARG A 44 4.07 -16.57 -7.89
C ARG A 44 2.75 -16.00 -8.41
N PHE A 45 2.41 -14.77 -7.97
CA PHE A 45 1.14 -14.16 -8.34
C PHE A 45 1.23 -13.56 -9.74
N ASP A 46 0.49 -14.15 -10.66
CA ASP A 46 0.52 -13.84 -12.11
C ASP A 46 -0.64 -12.97 -12.58
N LYS A 47 -1.65 -12.75 -11.73
CA LYS A 47 -2.75 -11.82 -12.07
C LYS A 47 -2.25 -10.38 -12.06
N PRO A 48 -2.85 -9.50 -12.88
CA PRO A 48 -2.44 -8.09 -12.98
C PRO A 48 -2.36 -7.39 -11.62
N VAL A 49 -1.22 -6.75 -11.36
CA VAL A 49 -0.97 -5.96 -10.14
C VAL A 49 -0.54 -4.56 -10.51
N LEU A 50 -1.28 -3.57 -10.05
CA LEU A 50 -0.96 -2.15 -10.20
C LEU A 50 -0.29 -1.62 -8.93
N THR A 51 0.75 -0.83 -9.08
CA THR A 51 1.27 0.04 -8.01
C THR A 51 0.95 1.49 -8.33
N ALA A 52 0.40 2.19 -7.34
CA ALA A 52 0.13 3.62 -7.38
C ALA A 52 0.74 4.26 -6.13
N PHE A 53 1.89 4.85 -6.28
CA PHE A 53 2.62 5.53 -5.21
C PHE A 53 2.62 7.04 -5.44
N SER A 54 2.97 7.82 -4.44
CA SER A 54 3.03 9.27 -4.51
C SER A 54 4.46 9.81 -4.49
N ASP A 55 4.65 10.98 -5.07
CA ASP A 55 5.98 11.62 -5.18
C ASP A 55 6.46 12.30 -3.89
N LYS A 56 5.55 12.56 -2.93
CA LYS A 56 5.85 13.26 -1.67
C LYS A 56 5.66 12.41 -0.42
N ASP A 57 5.54 11.10 -0.57
CA ASP A 57 5.46 10.19 0.57
C ASP A 57 6.86 9.89 1.11
N ALA A 58 7.23 10.53 2.22
CA ALA A 58 8.51 10.30 2.88
C ALA A 58 8.61 8.95 3.59
N VAL A 59 7.50 8.20 3.73
CA VAL A 59 7.46 6.93 4.47
C VAL A 59 7.66 5.73 3.55
N THR A 60 6.97 5.71 2.41
CA THR A 60 6.95 4.54 1.51
C THR A 60 7.56 4.80 0.13
N ALA A 61 8.12 5.99 -0.12
CA ALA A 61 8.74 6.33 -1.40
C ALA A 61 9.74 5.27 -1.86
N GLY A 62 9.62 4.85 -3.12
CA GLY A 62 10.47 3.80 -3.71
C GLY A 62 10.05 2.36 -3.37
N GLY A 63 9.04 2.18 -2.52
CA GLY A 63 8.51 0.86 -2.17
C GLY A 63 7.85 0.14 -3.35
N GLU A 64 7.38 0.87 -4.37
CA GLU A 64 6.81 0.30 -5.59
C GLU A 64 7.77 -0.65 -6.31
N LYS A 65 9.06 -0.37 -6.26
CA LYS A 65 10.09 -1.11 -7.01
C LYS A 65 10.11 -2.59 -6.65
N ILE A 66 10.05 -2.90 -5.35
CA ILE A 66 10.09 -4.29 -4.90
C ILE A 66 8.88 -5.10 -5.40
N PHE A 67 7.70 -4.48 -5.47
CA PHE A 67 6.50 -5.12 -6.02
C PHE A 67 6.63 -5.36 -7.51
N ILE A 68 7.11 -4.35 -8.26
CA ILE A 68 7.29 -4.43 -9.72
C ILE A 68 8.32 -5.50 -10.10
N GLU A 69 9.40 -5.59 -9.34
CA GLU A 69 10.49 -6.53 -9.62
C GLU A 69 10.13 -7.98 -9.27
N ARG A 70 9.45 -8.18 -8.14
CA ARG A 70 9.27 -9.52 -7.56
C ARG A 70 7.94 -10.17 -7.92
N ILE A 71 6.89 -9.41 -8.25
CA ILE A 71 5.57 -9.96 -8.55
C ILE A 71 5.40 -10.12 -10.08
N PRO A 72 5.25 -11.36 -10.59
CA PRO A 72 5.08 -11.58 -12.03
C PRO A 72 3.93 -10.81 -12.65
N GLY A 73 2.80 -10.72 -11.96
CA GLY A 73 1.61 -9.99 -12.42
C GLY A 73 1.76 -8.47 -12.47
N ALA A 74 2.83 -7.92 -11.91
CA ALA A 74 3.13 -6.49 -12.00
C ALA A 74 3.84 -6.14 -13.33
N ARG A 75 4.45 -7.09 -14.01
CA ARG A 75 5.23 -6.82 -15.22
C ARG A 75 4.36 -6.27 -16.34
N GLY A 76 4.81 -5.14 -16.92
CA GLY A 76 4.12 -4.51 -18.05
C GLY A 76 2.82 -3.77 -17.69
N GLN A 77 2.51 -3.63 -16.41
CA GLN A 77 1.34 -2.88 -15.96
C GLN A 77 1.61 -1.36 -15.93
N PRO A 78 0.58 -0.51 -16.00
CA PRO A 78 0.72 0.94 -16.06
C PRO A 78 1.00 1.55 -14.67
N HIS A 79 2.08 1.12 -14.04
CA HIS A 79 2.50 1.65 -12.74
C HIS A 79 2.67 3.17 -12.79
N THR A 80 2.23 3.86 -11.75
CA THR A 80 2.18 5.32 -11.77
C THR A 80 2.68 5.89 -10.44
N ILE A 81 3.50 6.94 -10.54
CA ILE A 81 3.79 7.84 -9.42
C ILE A 81 2.85 9.04 -9.56
N ILE A 82 1.92 9.17 -8.62
CA ILE A 82 0.93 10.25 -8.60
C ILE A 82 1.59 11.50 -8.04
N THR A 83 1.54 12.57 -8.81
CA THR A 83 2.18 13.84 -8.47
C THR A 83 1.33 14.64 -7.49
N GLY A 84 2.00 15.20 -6.48
CA GLY A 84 1.40 16.09 -5.49
C GLY A 84 0.84 15.40 -4.25
N GLY A 85 0.76 14.06 -4.26
CA GLY A 85 0.28 13.29 -3.13
C GLY A 85 1.36 13.01 -2.09
N GLY A 86 0.97 12.97 -0.82
CA GLY A 86 1.79 12.53 0.32
C GLY A 86 1.47 11.09 0.73
N HIS A 87 1.69 10.81 2.01
CA HIS A 87 1.46 9.48 2.58
C HIS A 87 -0.02 9.04 2.53
N PHE A 88 -0.94 9.97 2.65
CA PHE A 88 -2.37 9.71 2.52
C PHE A 88 -2.87 10.07 1.12
N LEU A 89 -2.33 9.37 0.13
CA LEU A 89 -2.57 9.60 -1.28
C LEU A 89 -4.07 9.68 -1.65
N GLN A 90 -4.89 8.85 -1.00
CA GLN A 90 -6.35 8.83 -1.19
C GLN A 90 -7.05 10.10 -0.70
N GLU A 91 -6.40 10.89 0.17
CA GLU A 91 -6.90 12.19 0.63
C GLU A 91 -6.36 13.33 -0.22
N ASP A 92 -5.07 13.22 -0.64
CA ASP A 92 -4.37 14.29 -1.34
C ASP A 92 -4.70 14.33 -2.84
N ALA A 93 -4.88 13.16 -3.48
CA ALA A 93 -5.11 13.05 -4.93
C ALA A 93 -6.18 11.99 -5.28
N PRO A 94 -7.40 12.05 -4.71
CA PRO A 94 -8.42 11.02 -4.87
C PRO A 94 -8.86 10.85 -6.33
N GLU A 95 -8.98 11.92 -7.09
CA GLU A 95 -9.43 11.89 -8.48
C GLU A 95 -8.41 11.22 -9.40
N GLN A 96 -7.13 11.51 -9.23
CA GLN A 96 -6.06 10.86 -9.99
C GLN A 96 -5.99 9.37 -9.65
N LEU A 97 -6.06 9.02 -8.37
CA LEU A 97 -6.02 7.65 -7.90
C LEU A 97 -7.21 6.84 -8.40
N SER A 98 -8.44 7.37 -8.28
CA SER A 98 -9.65 6.69 -8.75
C SER A 98 -9.66 6.49 -10.26
N THR A 99 -9.23 7.48 -11.03
CA THR A 99 -9.12 7.37 -12.50
C THR A 99 -8.13 6.29 -12.91
N LEU A 100 -6.99 6.21 -12.24
CA LEU A 100 -5.97 5.19 -12.49
C LEU A 100 -6.50 3.79 -12.18
N ILE A 101 -7.16 3.62 -11.03
CA ILE A 101 -7.75 2.33 -10.62
C ILE A 101 -8.84 1.89 -11.61
N ASP A 102 -9.77 2.78 -11.97
CA ASP A 102 -10.84 2.47 -12.91
C ASP A 102 -10.28 2.06 -14.29
N SER A 103 -9.30 2.79 -14.79
CA SER A 103 -8.63 2.46 -16.05
C SER A 103 -7.94 1.10 -15.99
N PHE A 104 -7.28 0.79 -14.87
CA PHE A 104 -6.63 -0.50 -14.68
C PHE A 104 -7.64 -1.65 -14.64
N ILE A 105 -8.75 -1.50 -13.89
CA ILE A 105 -9.81 -2.50 -13.83
C ILE A 105 -10.39 -2.76 -15.22
N ARG A 106 -10.68 -1.71 -15.98
CA ARG A 106 -11.23 -1.84 -17.35
C ARG A 106 -10.27 -2.52 -18.32
N SER A 107 -8.97 -2.28 -18.18
CA SER A 107 -7.96 -2.85 -19.06
C SER A 107 -7.60 -4.30 -18.75
N THR A 108 -7.81 -4.73 -17.49
CA THR A 108 -7.42 -6.06 -16.99
C THR A 108 -8.60 -6.93 -16.56
N GLY A 109 -9.80 -6.35 -16.45
CA GLY A 109 -11.02 -7.06 -16.09
C GLY A 109 -11.44 -8.03 -17.18
N ALA A 110 -12.09 -9.13 -16.80
CA ALA A 110 -12.77 -9.98 -17.76
C ALA A 110 -13.83 -9.14 -18.53
N PRO A 111 -14.03 -9.37 -19.82
CA PRO A 111 -15.13 -8.73 -20.54
C PRO A 111 -16.44 -9.03 -19.81
N ALA A 112 -17.25 -7.98 -19.66
CA ALA A 112 -18.56 -8.07 -19.04
C ALA A 112 -19.47 -9.04 -19.80
#